data_ddcb405a3915768d6ac65a57ed02bab7
#
_entry.id   ddcb405a3915768d6ac65a57ed02bab7
#
_cell.length_a   1.000
_cell.length_b   1.000
_cell.length_c   1.000
_cell.angle_alpha   90.00
_cell.angle_beta   90.00
_cell.angle_gamma   90.00
#
_symmetry.space_group_name_H-M   'P 1'
#
loop_
_entity.id
_entity.type
_entity.pdbx_description
1 polymer ?
#
loop_
_entity_poly.entity_id
_entity_poly.type
_entity_poly.pdbx_seq_one_letter_code
_entity_poly.pdbx_strand_id
1 'polypeptide(L)'
;MSARLKGRRRAAAALIDRAIGFAATDPDVTAMALVGSYARGTPRLASDVDLVFLTGDVEALLTPGRFEPLLGERERLVRARTWGPLHERRFRLRSGLHVELGIVPAAWASVDPVDPGTAGVVRGGLLTAHDPDGRLAALRDAVDASRPGDVL
;
A
#
# COMPACT_ATOMS: atom_id res chain seq x y z
N MET A 1 -12.71 22.98 -3.30
CA MET A 1 -12.54 21.58 -3.79
C MET A 1 -13.75 21.22 -4.64
N SER A 2 -13.53 20.64 -5.82
CA SER A 2 -14.61 20.24 -6.71
C SER A 2 -15.44 19.09 -6.15
N ALA A 3 -16.71 18.99 -6.58
CA ALA A 3 -17.58 17.89 -6.18
C ALA A 3 -17.03 16.53 -6.64
N ARG A 4 -16.40 16.48 -7.83
CA ARG A 4 -15.76 15.28 -8.37
C ARG A 4 -14.61 14.82 -7.48
N LEU A 5 -13.75 15.73 -7.02
CA LEU A 5 -12.64 15.41 -6.14
C LEU A 5 -13.15 14.94 -4.76
N LYS A 6 -14.19 15.58 -4.21
CA LYS A 6 -14.82 15.14 -2.97
C LYS A 6 -15.36 13.72 -3.08
N GLY A 7 -16.05 13.40 -4.19
CA GLY A 7 -16.56 12.06 -4.45
C GLY A 7 -15.44 11.04 -4.56
N ARG A 8 -14.34 11.40 -5.25
CA ARG A 8 -13.17 10.55 -5.39
C ARG A 8 -12.51 10.28 -4.03
N ARG A 9 -12.38 11.29 -3.20
CA ARG A 9 -11.82 11.14 -1.85
C ARG A 9 -12.69 10.26 -0.96
N ARG A 10 -14.02 10.36 -1.07
CA ARG A 10 -14.94 9.47 -0.34
C ARG A 10 -14.79 8.02 -0.78
N ALA A 11 -14.68 7.78 -2.08
CA ALA A 11 -14.45 6.44 -2.62
C ALA A 11 -13.13 5.87 -2.12
N ALA A 12 -12.07 6.68 -2.11
CA ALA A 12 -10.77 6.29 -1.59
C ALA A 12 -10.82 5.97 -0.10
N ALA A 13 -11.47 6.82 0.71
CA ALA A 13 -11.62 6.60 2.14
C ALA A 13 -12.37 5.29 2.44
N ALA A 14 -13.45 5.02 1.71
CA ALA A 14 -14.20 3.78 1.86
C ALA A 14 -13.35 2.54 1.50
N LEU A 15 -12.55 2.65 0.43
CA LEU A 15 -11.63 1.58 0.04
C LEU A 15 -10.58 1.34 1.13
N ILE A 16 -9.97 2.40 1.66
CA ILE A 16 -8.95 2.32 2.70
C ILE A 16 -9.53 1.65 3.95
N ASP A 17 -10.75 2.02 4.36
CA ASP A 17 -11.42 1.39 5.48
C ASP A 17 -11.64 -0.11 5.25
N ARG A 18 -12.07 -0.50 4.05
CA ARG A 18 -12.20 -1.93 3.71
C ARG A 18 -10.85 -2.64 3.74
N ALA A 19 -9.79 -1.97 3.27
CA ALA A 19 -8.44 -2.52 3.27
C ALA A 19 -7.93 -2.78 4.69
N ILE A 20 -8.20 -1.85 5.61
CA ILE A 20 -7.83 -2.01 7.03
C ILE A 20 -8.54 -3.24 7.61
N GLY A 21 -9.83 -3.38 7.37
CA GLY A 21 -10.62 -4.54 7.82
C GLY A 21 -10.11 -5.85 7.22
N PHE A 22 -9.80 -5.84 5.93
CA PHE A 22 -9.22 -6.99 5.24
C PHE A 22 -7.89 -7.39 5.87
N ALA A 23 -6.98 -6.43 6.05
CA ALA A 23 -5.65 -6.69 6.63
C ALA A 23 -5.76 -7.25 8.06
N ALA A 24 -6.68 -6.72 8.86
CA ALA A 24 -6.84 -7.12 10.25
C ALA A 24 -7.37 -8.55 10.41
N THR A 25 -8.09 -9.06 9.40
CA THR A 25 -8.74 -10.38 9.49
C THR A 25 -8.09 -11.45 8.62
N ASP A 26 -7.22 -11.06 7.68
CA ASP A 26 -6.60 -12.02 6.76
C ASP A 26 -5.31 -12.59 7.37
N PRO A 27 -5.22 -13.91 7.54
CA PRO A 27 -4.07 -14.54 8.20
C PRO A 27 -2.77 -14.43 7.38
N ASP A 28 -2.86 -14.18 6.08
CA ASP A 28 -1.68 -14.04 5.22
C ASP A 28 -1.12 -12.62 5.18
N VAL A 29 -1.82 -11.65 5.76
CA VAL A 29 -1.35 -10.27 5.82
C VAL A 29 -0.60 -10.03 7.12
N THR A 30 0.70 -9.77 7.01
CA THR A 30 1.57 -9.43 8.14
C THR A 30 1.43 -7.96 8.54
N ALA A 31 1.37 -7.08 7.55
CA ALA A 31 1.22 -5.63 7.74
C ALA A 31 0.71 -4.99 6.45
N MET A 32 0.17 -3.78 6.56
CA MET A 32 -0.28 -3.00 5.42
C MET A 32 0.01 -1.52 5.63
N ALA A 33 0.44 -0.86 4.56
CA ALA A 33 0.68 0.58 4.53
C ALA A 33 -0.05 1.24 3.36
N LEU A 34 -0.47 2.48 3.57
CA LEU A 34 -0.87 3.40 2.50
C LEU A 34 0.36 4.17 2.09
N VAL A 35 0.62 4.25 0.78
CA VAL A 35 1.77 5.00 0.23
C VAL A 35 1.29 5.97 -0.85
N GLY A 36 2.20 6.79 -1.38
CA GLY A 36 1.91 7.71 -2.46
C GLY A 36 1.11 8.94 -2.06
N SER A 37 0.37 9.52 -3.01
CA SER A 37 -0.27 10.82 -2.84
C SER A 37 -1.32 10.87 -1.73
N TYR A 38 -2.09 9.81 -1.54
CA TYR A 38 -3.06 9.75 -0.43
C TYR A 38 -2.35 9.68 0.93
N ALA A 39 -1.19 9.02 1.01
CA ALA A 39 -0.40 9.01 2.24
C ALA A 39 0.20 10.39 2.57
N ARG A 40 0.57 11.15 1.53
CA ARG A 40 1.09 12.52 1.69
C ARG A 40 -0.01 13.56 1.96
N GLY A 41 -1.28 13.20 1.82
CA GLY A 41 -2.38 14.15 1.96
C GLY A 41 -2.53 15.10 0.77
N THR A 42 -1.98 14.75 -0.40
CA THR A 42 -2.00 15.57 -1.62
C THR A 42 -2.65 14.87 -2.81
N PRO A 43 -3.80 14.18 -2.64
CA PRO A 43 -4.40 13.48 -3.77
C PRO A 43 -5.02 14.46 -4.77
N ARG A 44 -4.91 14.11 -6.05
CA ARG A 44 -5.57 14.77 -7.17
C ARG A 44 -6.71 13.88 -7.67
N LEU A 45 -7.53 14.40 -8.59
CA LEU A 45 -8.65 13.64 -9.16
C LEU A 45 -8.18 12.31 -9.79
N ALA A 46 -7.04 12.33 -10.47
CA ALA A 46 -6.48 11.15 -11.13
C ALA A 46 -5.55 10.32 -10.23
N SER A 47 -5.40 10.69 -8.95
CA SER A 47 -4.53 9.93 -8.04
C SER A 47 -5.09 8.55 -7.77
N ASP A 48 -4.19 7.55 -7.79
CA ASP A 48 -4.52 6.19 -7.38
C ASP A 48 -4.43 6.06 -5.86
N VAL A 49 -5.12 5.08 -5.31
CA VAL A 49 -4.84 4.62 -3.95
C VAL A 49 -3.77 3.54 -4.04
N ASP A 50 -2.66 3.74 -3.35
CA ASP A 50 -1.53 2.82 -3.37
C ASP A 50 -1.39 2.14 -2.00
N LEU A 51 -1.56 0.83 -1.97
CA LEU A 51 -1.46 0.02 -0.77
C LEU A 51 -0.31 -0.98 -0.91
N VAL A 52 0.46 -1.18 0.17
CA VAL A 52 1.50 -2.21 0.23
C VAL A 52 1.13 -3.21 1.31
N PHE A 53 1.07 -4.48 0.92
CA PHE A 53 0.80 -5.61 1.81
C PHE A 53 2.07 -6.41 2.03
N LEU A 54 2.49 -6.53 3.27
CA LEU A 54 3.57 -7.43 3.68
C LEU A 54 2.96 -8.78 4.03
N THR A 55 3.62 -9.84 3.59
CA THR A 55 3.09 -11.20 3.78
C THR A 55 4.22 -12.21 4.01
N GLY A 56 3.91 -13.26 4.74
CA GLY A 56 4.77 -14.44 4.82
C GLY A 56 4.54 -15.42 3.66
N ASP A 57 3.52 -15.18 2.83
CA ASP A 57 3.17 -16.05 1.69
C ASP A 57 2.69 -15.21 0.50
N VAL A 58 3.65 -14.76 -0.30
CA VAL A 58 3.38 -13.91 -1.48
C VAL A 58 2.43 -14.62 -2.45
N GLU A 59 2.64 -15.89 -2.70
CA GLU A 59 1.83 -16.67 -3.64
C GLU A 59 0.35 -16.72 -3.22
N ALA A 60 0.08 -16.85 -1.92
CA ALA A 60 -1.28 -16.84 -1.39
C ALA A 60 -2.01 -15.55 -1.72
N LEU A 61 -1.35 -14.40 -1.54
CA LEU A 61 -1.95 -13.10 -1.86
C LEU A 61 -2.06 -12.82 -3.36
N LEU A 62 -1.26 -13.48 -4.18
CA LEU A 62 -1.32 -13.34 -5.64
C LEU A 62 -2.38 -14.21 -6.30
N THR A 63 -3.04 -15.09 -5.55
CA THR A 63 -4.10 -15.94 -6.08
C THR A 63 -5.23 -15.08 -6.66
N PRO A 64 -5.69 -15.35 -7.90
CA PRO A 64 -6.81 -14.61 -8.48
C PRO A 64 -8.03 -14.61 -7.56
N GLY A 65 -8.69 -13.46 -7.45
CA GLY A 65 -9.86 -13.29 -6.58
C GLY A 65 -9.55 -13.07 -5.11
N ARG A 66 -8.29 -13.13 -4.71
CA ARG A 66 -7.89 -13.04 -3.30
C ARG A 66 -8.30 -11.73 -2.64
N PHE A 67 -8.34 -10.65 -3.41
CA PHE A 67 -8.68 -9.31 -2.93
C PHE A 67 -10.13 -8.91 -3.20
N GLU A 68 -10.99 -9.82 -3.66
CA GLU A 68 -12.40 -9.52 -3.87
C GLU A 68 -13.10 -8.89 -2.66
N PRO A 69 -12.89 -9.38 -1.41
CA PRO A 69 -13.51 -8.75 -0.24
C PRO A 69 -13.13 -7.28 -0.06
N LEU A 70 -11.96 -6.90 -0.53
CA LEU A 70 -11.47 -5.53 -0.49
C LEU A 70 -11.96 -4.71 -1.68
N LEU A 71 -11.89 -5.27 -2.89
CA LEU A 71 -12.12 -4.55 -4.14
C LEU A 71 -13.58 -4.56 -4.60
N GLY A 72 -14.31 -5.63 -4.27
CA GLY A 72 -15.67 -5.87 -4.74
C GLY A 72 -15.73 -6.76 -5.97
N GLU A 73 -16.92 -7.25 -6.30
CA GLU A 73 -17.15 -8.25 -7.35
C GLU A 73 -16.93 -7.73 -8.77
N ARG A 74 -16.95 -6.42 -8.97
CA ARG A 74 -16.85 -5.79 -10.29
C ARG A 74 -15.55 -5.04 -10.49
N GLU A 75 -14.54 -5.38 -9.72
CA GLU A 75 -13.20 -4.86 -9.97
C GLU A 75 -12.64 -5.42 -11.27
N ARG A 76 -11.78 -4.65 -11.90
CA ARG A 76 -11.12 -5.05 -13.13
C ARG A 76 -9.61 -4.94 -12.96
N LEU A 77 -8.89 -6.03 -13.16
CA LEU A 77 -7.43 -6.02 -13.23
C LEU A 77 -7.00 -5.29 -14.51
N VAL A 78 -6.26 -4.19 -14.33
CA VAL A 78 -5.76 -3.37 -15.43
C VAL A 78 -4.32 -3.71 -15.76
N ARG A 79 -3.52 -4.05 -14.73
CA ARG A 79 -2.08 -4.28 -14.91
C ARG A 79 -1.54 -5.19 -13.82
N ALA A 80 -0.61 -6.05 -14.21
CA ALA A 80 0.19 -6.86 -13.30
C ALA A 80 1.66 -6.67 -13.68
N ARG A 81 2.51 -6.30 -12.71
CA ARG A 81 3.94 -6.08 -12.89
C ARG A 81 4.71 -6.60 -11.70
N THR A 82 6.00 -6.85 -11.91
CA THR A 82 6.93 -7.25 -10.86
C THR A 82 8.15 -6.33 -10.88
N TRP A 83 8.48 -5.77 -9.73
CA TRP A 83 9.62 -4.88 -9.52
C TRP A 83 10.47 -5.44 -8.38
N GLY A 84 11.49 -6.26 -8.71
CA GLY A 84 12.26 -6.95 -7.68
C GLY A 84 11.34 -7.79 -6.78
N PRO A 85 11.33 -7.57 -5.45
CA PRO A 85 10.47 -8.31 -4.54
C PRO A 85 9.00 -7.86 -4.55
N LEU A 86 8.68 -6.75 -5.23
CA LEU A 86 7.34 -6.16 -5.23
C LEU A 86 6.54 -6.65 -6.42
N HIS A 87 5.40 -7.26 -6.12
CA HIS A 87 4.42 -7.66 -7.13
C HIS A 87 3.28 -6.65 -7.12
N GLU A 88 3.13 -5.92 -8.23
CA GLU A 88 2.11 -4.89 -8.38
C GLU A 88 0.91 -5.45 -9.12
N ARG A 89 -0.28 -5.15 -8.58
CA ARG A 89 -1.57 -5.43 -9.23
C ARG A 89 -2.39 -4.15 -9.21
N ARG A 90 -2.73 -3.65 -10.39
CA ARG A 90 -3.54 -2.45 -10.53
C ARG A 90 -4.95 -2.81 -10.93
N PHE A 91 -5.92 -2.30 -10.19
CA PHE A 91 -7.33 -2.53 -10.43
C PHE A 91 -8.07 -1.23 -10.68
N ARG A 92 -9.08 -1.29 -11.51
CA ARG A 92 -10.05 -0.21 -11.67
C ARG A 92 -11.33 -0.64 -10.97
N LEU A 93 -11.79 0.17 -10.03
CA LEU A 93 -13.02 -0.09 -9.32
C LEU A 93 -14.23 0.45 -10.09
N ARG A 94 -15.41 0.02 -9.72
CA ARG A 94 -16.67 0.47 -10.31
C ARG A 94 -16.84 1.99 -10.25
N SER A 95 -16.32 2.63 -9.19
CA SER A 95 -16.32 4.09 -9.04
C SER A 95 -15.42 4.83 -10.04
N GLY A 96 -14.57 4.10 -10.79
CA GLY A 96 -13.52 4.66 -11.63
C GLY A 96 -12.21 4.91 -10.88
N LEU A 97 -12.19 4.71 -9.56
CA LEU A 97 -10.97 4.81 -8.76
C LEU A 97 -10.00 3.69 -9.16
N HIS A 98 -8.74 4.04 -9.34
CA HIS A 98 -7.68 3.05 -9.55
C HIS A 98 -6.99 2.75 -8.22
N VAL A 99 -6.69 1.47 -7.99
CA VAL A 99 -6.02 0.99 -6.80
C VAL A 99 -4.80 0.19 -7.23
N GLU A 100 -3.64 0.49 -6.67
CA GLU A 100 -2.44 -0.31 -6.84
C GLU A 100 -2.18 -1.08 -5.55
N LEU A 101 -2.12 -2.39 -5.68
CA LEU A 101 -1.75 -3.28 -4.58
C LEU A 101 -0.34 -3.76 -4.82
N GLY A 102 0.58 -3.38 -3.94
CA GLY A 102 1.93 -3.91 -3.91
C GLY A 102 1.97 -5.05 -2.90
N ILE A 103 2.36 -6.24 -3.34
CA ILE A 103 2.51 -7.41 -2.48
C ILE A 103 3.99 -7.71 -2.36
N VAL A 104 4.49 -7.71 -1.11
CA VAL A 104 5.91 -7.90 -0.82
C VAL A 104 6.09 -8.91 0.32
N PRO A 105 7.22 -9.65 0.34
CA PRO A 105 7.56 -10.43 1.52
C PRO A 105 7.81 -9.52 2.72
N ALA A 106 7.63 -10.04 3.92
CA ALA A 106 7.86 -9.26 5.15
C ALA A 106 9.27 -8.68 5.24
N ALA A 107 10.26 -9.34 4.63
CA ALA A 107 11.64 -8.86 4.56
C ALA A 107 11.81 -7.55 3.81
N TRP A 108 10.82 -7.13 3.01
CA TRP A 108 10.81 -5.82 2.38
C TRP A 108 10.96 -4.68 3.39
N ALA A 109 10.46 -4.88 4.60
CA ALA A 109 10.53 -3.92 5.70
C ALA A 109 11.74 -4.14 6.62
N SER A 110 12.73 -4.94 6.22
CA SER A 110 13.95 -5.14 6.99
C SER A 110 14.72 -3.83 7.17
N VAL A 111 15.30 -3.64 8.36
CA VAL A 111 15.95 -2.39 8.75
C VAL A 111 17.46 -2.47 8.87
N ASP A 112 18.05 -3.66 8.68
CA ASP A 112 19.47 -3.88 8.87
C ASP A 112 20.09 -4.70 7.71
N PRO A 113 20.39 -4.04 6.58
CA PRO A 113 20.13 -2.64 6.23
C PRO A 113 18.72 -2.41 5.67
N VAL A 114 18.32 -1.16 5.57
CA VAL A 114 17.12 -0.77 4.83
C VAL A 114 17.44 -0.85 3.33
N ASP A 115 16.58 -1.52 2.57
CA ASP A 115 16.71 -1.56 1.11
C ASP A 115 16.50 -0.16 0.52
N PRO A 116 17.37 0.29 -0.42
CA PRO A 116 17.22 1.62 -1.02
C PRO A 116 15.87 1.85 -1.73
N GLY A 117 15.32 0.84 -2.40
CA GLY A 117 14.01 0.92 -3.04
C GLY A 117 12.90 1.10 -2.01
N THR A 118 12.94 0.35 -0.92
CA THR A 118 12.02 0.47 0.20
C THR A 118 12.11 1.86 0.82
N ALA A 119 13.32 2.34 1.07
CA ALA A 119 13.54 3.69 1.63
C ALA A 119 12.92 4.77 0.74
N GLY A 120 13.03 4.63 -0.58
CA GLY A 120 12.41 5.53 -1.55
C GLY A 120 10.89 5.59 -1.42
N VAL A 121 10.25 4.45 -1.24
CA VAL A 121 8.80 4.37 -1.00
C VAL A 121 8.42 5.08 0.29
N VAL A 122 9.15 4.83 1.37
CA VAL A 122 8.90 5.47 2.67
C VAL A 122 9.05 7.00 2.57
N ARG A 123 10.09 7.48 1.92
CA ARG A 123 10.33 8.93 1.72
C ARG A 123 9.26 9.57 0.86
N GLY A 124 8.68 8.82 -0.07
CA GLY A 124 7.56 9.28 -0.90
C GLY A 124 6.23 9.39 -0.16
N GLY A 125 6.18 8.97 1.09
CA GLY A 125 4.99 8.99 1.94
C GLY A 125 4.51 7.59 2.28
N LEU A 126 4.49 7.26 3.57
CA LEU A 126 3.98 5.99 4.06
C LEU A 126 3.22 6.20 5.37
N LEU A 127 1.97 5.75 5.40
CA LEU A 127 1.15 5.70 6.61
C LEU A 127 0.86 4.25 6.94
N THR A 128 1.15 3.86 8.17
CA THR A 128 0.83 2.52 8.65
C THR A 128 -0.68 2.37 8.83
N ALA A 129 -1.25 1.33 8.26
CA ALA A 129 -2.68 1.06 8.39
C ALA A 129 -2.96 -0.22 9.18
N HIS A 130 -2.02 -1.16 9.16
CA HIS A 130 -2.06 -2.39 9.95
C HIS A 130 -0.62 -2.81 10.22
N ASP A 131 -0.21 -2.76 11.48
CA ASP A 131 1.19 -3.02 11.86
C ASP A 131 1.29 -3.65 13.26
N PRO A 132 0.69 -4.83 13.47
CA PRO A 132 0.62 -5.42 14.80
C PRO A 132 1.99 -5.73 15.42
N ASP A 133 3.00 -6.03 14.59
CA ASP A 133 4.34 -6.39 15.06
C ASP A 133 5.29 -5.18 15.06
N GLY A 134 4.83 -3.99 14.66
CA GLY A 134 5.66 -2.79 14.63
C GLY A 134 6.71 -2.76 13.53
N ARG A 135 6.61 -3.61 12.51
CA ARG A 135 7.59 -3.70 11.42
C ARG A 135 7.65 -2.41 10.59
N LEU A 136 6.51 -1.84 10.28
CA LEU A 136 6.43 -0.61 9.50
C LEU A 136 6.84 0.60 10.32
N ALA A 137 6.52 0.62 11.62
CA ALA A 137 7.00 1.67 12.53
C ALA A 137 8.52 1.67 12.62
N ALA A 138 9.13 0.49 12.78
CA ALA A 138 10.58 0.35 12.81
C ALA A 138 11.23 0.78 11.50
N LEU A 139 10.61 0.45 10.35
CA LEU A 139 11.08 0.85 9.03
C LEU A 139 11.09 2.38 8.88
N ARG A 140 10.01 3.05 9.27
CA ARG A 140 9.93 4.52 9.21
C ARG A 140 10.99 5.17 10.07
N ASP A 141 11.19 4.67 11.30
CA ASP A 141 12.21 5.18 12.20
C ASP A 141 13.62 5.01 11.60
N ALA A 142 13.90 3.86 11.01
CA ALA A 142 15.19 3.59 10.39
C ALA A 142 15.44 4.50 9.18
N VAL A 143 14.44 4.74 8.35
CA VAL A 143 14.55 5.64 7.20
C VAL A 143 14.73 7.08 7.65
N ASP A 144 13.98 7.53 8.66
CA ASP A 144 14.12 8.88 9.20
C ASP A 144 15.50 9.12 9.82
N ALA A 145 16.06 8.12 10.50
CA ALA A 145 17.38 8.19 11.10
C ALA A 145 18.50 8.25 10.05
N SER A 146 18.26 7.78 8.82
CA SER A 146 19.25 7.72 7.74
C SER A 146 19.08 8.82 6.69
N ARG A 147 18.41 9.92 7.03
CA ARG A 147 18.24 11.05 6.10
C ARG A 147 19.60 11.63 5.69
N PRO A 148 19.79 11.97 4.41
CA PRO A 148 21.06 12.50 3.94
C PRO A 148 21.58 13.73 4.67
N GLY A 149 20.71 14.55 5.23
CA GLY A 149 21.08 15.74 6.00
C GLY A 149 21.65 15.45 7.40
N ASP A 150 21.50 14.24 7.89
CA ASP A 150 21.91 13.84 9.23
C ASP A 150 23.29 13.17 9.24
N VAL A 151 23.87 12.96 8.06
CA VAL A 151 25.19 12.36 7.89
C VAL A 151 26.23 13.45 7.75
N LEU A 152 27.07 13.58 8.73
CA LEU A 152 28.17 14.54 8.73
C LEU A 152 29.48 13.87 8.38
#